data_98d62a0cb14012e32d5d3de66864ff10
#
_entry.id   98d62a0cb14012e32d5d3de66864ff10
#
_cell.length_a   1.000
_cell.length_b   1.000
_cell.length_c   1.000
_cell.angle_alpha   90.00
_cell.angle_beta   90.00
_cell.angle_gamma   90.00
#
_symmetry.space_group_name_H-M   'P 1'
#
loop_
_entity.id
_entity.type
_entity.pdbx_description
1 polymer ?
#
loop_
_entity_poly.entity_id
_entity_poly.type
_entity_poly.pdbx_seq_one_letter_code
_entity_poly.pdbx_strand_id
1 'polypeptide(L)'
;MINDAMIAEAVKKAIAELNNDDKNEIKVGVSARHVHLSQEDLETLFGKGAELTVKKQLMGREYASDQLVTLVGPSLRAIEKVRVLGPVRKHTQVEISRTDTFVLKVSPPVRPSGEVEGSEKIVIVGPKGSVYLKQGVIIANRHIHLTPEFAEKHGISDNDYVDVLVESIKPTKFFDVQVRIRDDFNVEMHIDTDDANSAGIKNGDNVKIITK
;
A
#
# COMPACT_ATOMS: atom_id res chain seq x y z
N MET A 1 43.49 14.91 -25.90
CA MET A 1 44.24 14.09 -24.90
C MET A 1 43.43 14.14 -23.59
N ILE A 2 43.08 13.00 -23.09
CA ILE A 2 42.45 12.86 -21.75
C ILE A 2 43.55 13.15 -20.73
N ASN A 3 43.36 14.12 -19.87
CA ASN A 3 44.31 14.45 -18.80
C ASN A 3 43.85 13.95 -17.43
N ASP A 4 44.77 13.87 -16.47
CA ASP A 4 44.49 13.34 -15.13
C ASP A 4 43.35 14.08 -14.41
N ALA A 5 43.17 15.38 -14.71
CA ALA A 5 42.07 16.16 -14.13
C ALA A 5 40.70 15.73 -14.67
N MET A 6 40.59 15.38 -15.97
CA MET A 6 39.36 14.86 -16.56
C MET A 6 39.03 13.46 -16.03
N ILE A 7 40.05 12.62 -15.80
CA ILE A 7 39.87 11.29 -15.19
C ILE A 7 39.39 11.45 -13.74
N ALA A 8 40.00 12.32 -12.96
CA ALA A 8 39.63 12.57 -11.57
C ALA A 8 38.18 13.11 -11.45
N GLU A 9 37.76 13.98 -12.35
CA GLU A 9 36.40 14.51 -12.40
C GLU A 9 35.38 13.43 -12.77
N ALA A 10 35.69 12.58 -13.77
CA ALA A 10 34.85 11.46 -14.18
C ALA A 10 34.71 10.41 -13.04
N VAL A 11 35.81 10.12 -12.35
CA VAL A 11 35.80 9.21 -11.18
C VAL A 11 35.00 9.80 -10.02
N LYS A 12 35.17 11.09 -9.71
CA LYS A 12 34.36 11.77 -8.70
C LYS A 12 32.86 11.71 -9.04
N LYS A 13 32.51 11.95 -10.30
CA LYS A 13 31.13 11.88 -10.77
C LYS A 13 30.57 10.46 -10.64
N ALA A 14 31.33 9.46 -11.07
CA ALA A 14 30.94 8.05 -10.96
C ALA A 14 30.78 7.61 -9.48
N ILE A 15 31.68 8.04 -8.58
CA ILE A 15 31.56 7.77 -7.15
C ILE A 15 30.33 8.50 -6.55
N ALA A 16 30.06 9.73 -6.97
CA ALA A 16 28.89 10.47 -6.53
C ALA A 16 27.58 9.83 -7.02
N GLU A 17 27.57 9.30 -8.25
CA GLU A 17 26.45 8.53 -8.81
C GLU A 17 26.22 7.22 -8.06
N LEU A 18 27.29 6.45 -7.77
CA LEU A 18 27.23 5.22 -6.96
C LEU A 18 26.74 5.49 -5.52
N ASN A 19 27.21 6.56 -4.89
CA ASN A 19 26.77 6.97 -3.55
C ASN A 19 25.32 7.54 -3.54
N ASN A 20 24.81 7.97 -4.68
CA ASN A 20 23.45 8.47 -4.80
C ASN A 20 22.44 7.32 -5.02
N ASP A 21 22.89 6.21 -5.59
CA ASP A 21 22.09 5.00 -5.80
C ASP A 21 21.58 4.42 -4.48
N ASP A 22 22.46 4.35 -3.45
CA ASP A 22 22.10 3.88 -2.11
C ASP A 22 21.16 4.84 -1.35
N LYS A 23 21.13 6.12 -1.72
CA LYS A 23 20.32 7.13 -1.03
C LYS A 23 18.84 7.09 -1.45
N ASN A 24 18.55 6.53 -2.60
CA ASN A 24 17.19 6.43 -3.15
C ASN A 24 16.53 5.08 -2.84
N GLU A 25 17.20 4.19 -2.11
CA GLU A 25 16.62 2.93 -1.69
C GLU A 25 15.62 3.11 -0.57
N ILE A 26 14.46 2.47 -0.76
CA ILE A 26 13.39 2.44 0.24
C ILE A 26 12.87 1.01 0.41
N LYS A 27 12.29 0.72 1.57
CA LYS A 27 11.65 -0.57 1.84
C LYS A 27 10.32 -0.71 1.11
N VAL A 28 9.93 -1.97 0.88
CA VAL A 28 8.59 -2.32 0.36
C VAL A 28 7.74 -2.92 1.46
N GLY A 29 6.55 -2.35 1.65
CA GLY A 29 5.45 -2.93 2.39
C GLY A 29 4.47 -3.62 1.44
N VAL A 30 4.29 -4.92 1.60
CA VAL A 30 3.31 -5.66 0.80
C VAL A 30 2.01 -5.80 1.58
N SER A 31 0.95 -5.18 1.08
CA SER A 31 -0.39 -5.22 1.66
C SER A 31 -1.19 -6.38 1.09
N ALA A 32 -1.53 -7.36 1.92
CA ALA A 32 -2.56 -8.33 1.58
C ALA A 32 -3.95 -7.68 1.70
N ARG A 33 -4.98 -8.34 1.14
CA ARG A 33 -6.36 -7.89 1.29
C ARG A 33 -6.72 -7.65 2.74
N HIS A 34 -7.44 -6.56 2.99
CA HIS A 34 -7.82 -6.15 4.34
C HIS A 34 -9.07 -5.25 4.34
N VAL A 35 -9.59 -4.99 5.53
CA VAL A 35 -10.77 -4.15 5.73
C VAL A 35 -10.46 -3.10 6.80
N HIS A 36 -10.85 -1.86 6.53
CA HIS A 36 -10.99 -0.82 7.54
C HIS A 36 -12.47 -0.64 7.85
N LEU A 37 -12.85 -0.62 9.11
CA LEU A 37 -14.25 -0.52 9.53
C LEU A 37 -14.56 0.87 10.09
N SER A 38 -15.80 1.33 9.86
CA SER A 38 -16.40 2.34 10.71
C SER A 38 -16.76 1.75 12.07
N GLN A 39 -16.98 2.59 13.10
CA GLN A 39 -17.41 2.11 14.41
C GLN A 39 -18.78 1.41 14.34
N GLU A 40 -19.71 1.93 13.56
CA GLU A 40 -21.03 1.36 13.35
C GLU A 40 -20.97 -0.05 12.74
N ASP A 41 -20.16 -0.22 11.69
CA ASP A 41 -19.98 -1.51 11.02
C ASP A 41 -19.22 -2.50 11.90
N LEU A 42 -18.25 -2.02 12.70
CA LEU A 42 -17.55 -2.85 13.68
C LEU A 42 -18.54 -3.44 14.70
N GLU A 43 -19.43 -2.61 15.25
CA GLU A 43 -20.46 -3.08 16.19
C GLU A 43 -21.47 -4.01 15.54
N THR A 44 -21.84 -3.78 14.29
CA THR A 44 -22.73 -4.67 13.53
C THR A 44 -22.10 -6.05 13.34
N LEU A 45 -20.80 -6.09 13.02
CA LEU A 45 -20.11 -7.34 12.73
C LEU A 45 -19.66 -8.12 13.97
N PHE A 46 -19.33 -7.41 15.05
CA PHE A 46 -18.71 -8.01 16.25
C PHE A 46 -19.53 -7.83 17.53
N GLY A 47 -20.59 -7.04 17.49
CA GLY A 47 -21.49 -6.77 18.61
C GLY A 47 -21.31 -5.36 19.17
N LYS A 48 -22.35 -4.87 19.84
CA LYS A 48 -22.37 -3.51 20.43
C LYS A 48 -21.22 -3.30 21.41
N GLY A 49 -20.52 -2.17 21.27
CA GLY A 49 -19.36 -1.83 22.10
C GLY A 49 -18.09 -2.60 21.72
N ALA A 50 -18.07 -3.27 20.56
CA ALA A 50 -16.86 -3.95 20.08
C ALA A 50 -15.72 -2.96 19.82
N GLU A 51 -14.51 -3.38 20.20
CA GLU A 51 -13.26 -2.67 19.94
C GLU A 51 -12.30 -3.58 19.19
N LEU A 52 -11.39 -2.97 18.39
CA LEU A 52 -10.35 -3.72 17.70
C LEU A 52 -9.20 -4.05 18.65
N THR A 53 -8.84 -5.32 18.73
CA THR A 53 -7.71 -5.81 19.54
C THR A 53 -6.43 -5.76 18.72
N VAL A 54 -5.42 -5.05 19.20
CA VAL A 54 -4.13 -4.93 18.49
C VAL A 54 -3.39 -6.27 18.49
N LYS A 55 -3.15 -6.80 17.30
CA LYS A 55 -2.33 -7.99 17.09
C LYS A 55 -0.88 -7.65 16.74
N LYS A 56 -0.70 -6.68 15.84
CA LYS A 56 0.61 -6.25 15.36
C LYS A 56 0.56 -4.80 14.94
N GLN A 57 1.46 -3.98 15.45
CA GLN A 57 1.63 -2.61 14.99
C GLN A 57 2.14 -2.60 13.54
N LEU A 58 1.61 -1.69 12.75
CA LEU A 58 2.01 -1.39 11.38
C LEU A 58 2.64 0.01 11.33
N MET A 59 2.49 0.72 10.22
CA MET A 59 3.03 2.06 10.07
C MET A 59 2.14 3.12 10.78
N GLY A 60 2.79 4.09 11.40
CA GLY A 60 2.13 5.22 12.03
C GLY A 60 1.15 4.76 13.12
N ARG A 61 -0.13 5.11 12.96
CA ARG A 61 -1.20 4.73 13.89
C ARG A 61 -1.91 3.43 13.51
N GLU A 62 -1.60 2.86 12.35
CA GLU A 62 -2.28 1.68 11.85
C GLU A 62 -1.75 0.40 12.51
N TYR A 63 -2.64 -0.56 12.68
CA TYR A 63 -2.32 -1.87 13.23
C TYR A 63 -3.19 -2.96 12.64
N ALA A 64 -2.64 -4.15 12.51
CA ALA A 64 -3.43 -5.35 12.25
C ALA A 64 -4.14 -5.76 13.54
N SER A 65 -5.46 -5.94 13.49
CA SER A 65 -6.24 -6.42 14.63
C SER A 65 -6.35 -7.95 14.65
N ASP A 66 -6.84 -8.50 15.75
CA ASP A 66 -7.19 -9.93 15.82
C ASP A 66 -8.45 -10.28 15.04
N GLN A 67 -9.32 -9.28 14.82
CA GLN A 67 -10.59 -9.44 14.15
C GLN A 67 -10.41 -9.86 12.69
N LEU A 68 -11.22 -10.82 12.27
CA LEU A 68 -11.30 -11.35 10.92
C LEU A 68 -12.74 -11.32 10.43
N VAL A 69 -12.92 -11.05 9.15
CA VAL A 69 -14.20 -11.07 8.47
C VAL A 69 -14.15 -11.91 7.21
N THR A 70 -15.30 -12.21 6.65
CA THR A 70 -15.46 -12.85 5.34
C THR A 70 -16.05 -11.84 4.37
N LEU A 71 -15.43 -11.70 3.20
CA LEU A 71 -15.94 -10.91 2.08
C LEU A 71 -16.78 -11.82 1.18
N VAL A 72 -17.98 -11.37 0.82
CA VAL A 72 -18.87 -12.15 -0.07
C VAL A 72 -19.26 -11.27 -1.26
N GLY A 73 -18.88 -11.70 -2.44
CA GLY A 73 -19.22 -11.03 -3.70
C GLY A 73 -20.64 -11.34 -4.20
N PRO A 74 -21.12 -10.65 -5.24
CA PRO A 74 -22.48 -10.77 -5.77
C PRO A 74 -22.83 -12.16 -6.32
N SER A 75 -21.81 -12.97 -6.64
CA SER A 75 -21.98 -14.38 -7.07
C SER A 75 -21.96 -15.38 -5.92
N LEU A 76 -22.07 -14.93 -4.67
CA LEU A 76 -21.97 -15.72 -3.44
C LEU A 76 -20.60 -16.40 -3.24
N ARG A 77 -19.60 -16.05 -4.02
CA ARG A 77 -18.23 -16.46 -3.76
C ARG A 77 -17.64 -15.63 -2.65
N ALA A 78 -16.85 -16.26 -1.79
CA ALA A 78 -16.33 -15.64 -0.58
C ALA A 78 -14.80 -15.74 -0.49
N ILE A 79 -14.22 -14.77 0.21
CA ILE A 79 -12.84 -14.81 0.71
C ILE A 79 -12.92 -14.70 2.23
N GLU A 80 -12.48 -15.73 2.91
CA GLU A 80 -12.53 -15.84 4.36
C GLU A 80 -11.26 -15.30 5.02
N LYS A 81 -11.34 -15.06 6.33
CA LYS A 81 -10.20 -14.68 7.20
C LYS A 81 -9.51 -13.40 6.75
N VAL A 82 -10.25 -12.46 6.19
CA VAL A 82 -9.75 -11.15 5.81
C VAL A 82 -9.52 -10.32 7.09
N ARG A 83 -8.32 -9.77 7.22
CA ARG A 83 -7.88 -9.01 8.40
C ARG A 83 -8.56 -7.66 8.47
N VAL A 84 -9.03 -7.30 9.65
CA VAL A 84 -9.43 -5.92 9.95
C VAL A 84 -8.20 -5.15 10.39
N LEU A 85 -7.97 -3.98 9.80
CA LEU A 85 -6.95 -3.02 10.23
C LEU A 85 -7.58 -1.89 11.02
N GLY A 86 -6.93 -1.53 12.10
CA GLY A 86 -7.28 -0.38 12.93
C GLY A 86 -6.32 0.80 12.72
N PRO A 87 -6.70 1.95 13.27
CA PRO A 87 -7.91 2.26 14.03
C PRO A 87 -9.18 2.29 13.15
N VAL A 88 -10.35 2.36 13.78
CA VAL A 88 -11.62 2.58 13.06
C VAL A 88 -11.57 3.88 12.26
N ARG A 89 -12.21 3.88 11.08
CA ARG A 89 -12.26 5.02 10.16
C ARG A 89 -13.68 5.61 10.12
N LYS A 90 -13.81 6.77 9.47
CA LYS A 90 -15.12 7.40 9.25
C LYS A 90 -16.04 6.53 8.37
N HIS A 91 -15.46 5.86 7.39
CA HIS A 91 -16.16 5.00 6.44
C HIS A 91 -15.46 3.66 6.33
N THR A 92 -16.25 2.60 6.18
CA THR A 92 -15.73 1.26 5.92
C THR A 92 -15.17 1.18 4.50
N GLN A 93 -13.98 0.57 4.39
CA GLN A 93 -13.27 0.37 3.15
C GLN A 93 -12.70 -1.03 3.09
N VAL A 94 -12.76 -1.63 1.92
CA VAL A 94 -12.18 -2.94 1.60
C VAL A 94 -11.13 -2.77 0.53
N GLU A 95 -9.91 -3.16 0.84
CA GLU A 95 -8.81 -3.19 -0.13
C GLU A 95 -8.52 -4.63 -0.54
N ILE A 96 -8.57 -4.88 -1.84
CA ILE A 96 -8.32 -6.20 -2.43
C ILE A 96 -7.36 -6.08 -3.61
N SER A 97 -6.72 -7.19 -3.97
CA SER A 97 -5.90 -7.25 -5.18
C SER A 97 -6.74 -7.52 -6.42
N ARG A 98 -6.15 -7.34 -7.60
CA ARG A 98 -6.79 -7.69 -8.88
C ARG A 98 -7.14 -9.17 -8.94
N THR A 99 -6.30 -10.05 -8.42
CA THR A 99 -6.56 -11.51 -8.36
C THR A 99 -7.81 -11.82 -7.53
N ASP A 100 -8.03 -11.11 -6.42
CA ASP A 100 -9.21 -11.31 -5.57
C ASP A 100 -10.52 -10.99 -6.30
N THR A 101 -10.50 -10.06 -7.26
CA THR A 101 -11.67 -9.69 -8.03
C THR A 101 -12.24 -10.86 -8.86
N PHE A 102 -11.36 -11.76 -9.32
CA PHE A 102 -11.78 -12.96 -10.04
C PHE A 102 -12.53 -13.96 -9.15
N VAL A 103 -12.14 -14.03 -7.88
CA VAL A 103 -12.82 -14.86 -6.88
C VAL A 103 -14.17 -14.22 -6.52
N LEU A 104 -14.16 -12.96 -6.12
CA LEU A 104 -15.34 -12.25 -5.63
C LEU A 104 -16.33 -11.85 -6.74
N LYS A 105 -15.90 -11.84 -8.01
CA LYS A 105 -16.69 -11.36 -9.17
C LYS A 105 -17.14 -9.90 -9.01
N VAL A 106 -16.21 -9.04 -8.62
CA VAL A 106 -16.37 -7.59 -8.47
C VAL A 106 -15.40 -6.85 -9.41
N SER A 107 -15.66 -5.59 -9.69
CA SER A 107 -14.84 -4.76 -10.57
C SER A 107 -14.51 -3.41 -9.94
N PRO A 108 -13.78 -3.40 -8.81
CA PRO A 108 -13.45 -2.17 -8.11
C PRO A 108 -12.46 -1.31 -8.91
N PRO A 109 -12.55 0.03 -8.78
CA PRO A 109 -11.57 0.92 -9.37
C PRO A 109 -10.23 0.84 -8.63
N VAL A 110 -9.13 1.19 -9.32
CA VAL A 110 -7.84 1.49 -8.70
C VAL A 110 -7.89 2.93 -8.21
N ARG A 111 -7.66 3.15 -6.92
CA ARG A 111 -7.75 4.48 -6.28
C ARG A 111 -6.83 4.61 -5.08
N PRO A 112 -6.50 5.84 -4.70
CA PRO A 112 -5.90 6.11 -3.39
C PRO A 112 -6.79 5.61 -2.24
N SER A 113 -6.17 5.05 -1.20
CA SER A 113 -6.89 4.68 0.02
C SER A 113 -7.62 5.88 0.62
N GLY A 114 -8.90 5.71 0.94
CA GLY A 114 -9.81 6.76 1.39
C GLY A 114 -10.78 7.27 0.33
N GLU A 115 -10.51 7.08 -0.95
CA GLU A 115 -11.36 7.52 -2.06
C GLU A 115 -12.35 6.42 -2.47
N VAL A 116 -13.41 6.26 -1.70
CA VAL A 116 -14.38 5.16 -1.87
C VAL A 116 -15.67 5.55 -2.58
N GLU A 117 -15.89 6.83 -2.90
CA GLU A 117 -17.11 7.29 -3.53
C GLU A 117 -17.29 6.68 -4.93
N GLY A 118 -18.46 6.06 -5.18
CA GLY A 118 -18.76 5.39 -6.44
C GLY A 118 -17.90 4.15 -6.72
N SER A 119 -17.22 3.60 -5.71
CA SER A 119 -16.48 2.35 -5.82
C SER A 119 -17.41 1.12 -5.75
N GLU A 120 -16.85 -0.08 -5.76
CA GLU A 120 -17.61 -1.31 -5.87
C GLU A 120 -18.26 -1.72 -4.53
N LYS A 121 -19.34 -2.47 -4.63
CA LYS A 121 -20.15 -3.00 -3.53
C LYS A 121 -19.70 -4.39 -3.09
N ILE A 122 -19.95 -4.74 -1.82
CA ILE A 122 -19.66 -6.07 -1.27
C ILE A 122 -20.47 -6.33 0.01
N VAL A 123 -20.62 -7.61 0.39
CA VAL A 123 -21.08 -7.99 1.72
C VAL A 123 -19.89 -8.36 2.58
N ILE A 124 -19.85 -7.84 3.80
CA ILE A 124 -18.90 -8.23 4.84
C ILE A 124 -19.65 -9.03 5.89
N VAL A 125 -19.13 -10.19 6.25
CA VAL A 125 -19.73 -11.06 7.27
C VAL A 125 -18.77 -11.19 8.46
N GLY A 126 -19.27 -10.88 9.63
CA GLY A 126 -18.61 -11.05 10.92
C GLY A 126 -19.31 -12.10 11.79
N PRO A 127 -18.80 -12.35 13.00
CA PRO A 127 -19.34 -13.39 13.89
C PRO A 127 -20.72 -13.06 14.47
N LYS A 128 -21.18 -11.80 14.44
CA LYS A 128 -22.45 -11.37 15.01
C LYS A 128 -23.44 -10.81 14.00
N GLY A 129 -22.99 -10.50 12.79
CA GLY A 129 -23.84 -9.93 11.76
C GLY A 129 -23.14 -9.77 10.42
N SER A 130 -23.81 -9.06 9.51
CA SER A 130 -23.27 -8.74 8.20
C SER A 130 -23.61 -7.31 7.82
N VAL A 131 -22.74 -6.73 6.98
CA VAL A 131 -22.88 -5.37 6.45
C VAL A 131 -22.88 -5.45 4.93
N TYR A 132 -23.84 -4.84 4.29
CA TYR A 132 -23.84 -4.63 2.85
C TYR A 132 -23.32 -3.23 2.54
N LEU A 133 -22.09 -3.18 2.01
CA LEU A 133 -21.53 -1.94 1.50
C LEU A 133 -22.05 -1.69 0.09
N LYS A 134 -22.73 -0.55 -0.10
CA LYS A 134 -23.14 -0.09 -1.44
C LYS A 134 -21.95 0.42 -2.26
N GLN A 135 -20.90 0.84 -1.59
CA GLN A 135 -19.61 1.28 -2.10
C GLN A 135 -18.56 1.09 -1.01
N GLY A 136 -17.30 1.01 -1.34
CA GLY A 136 -16.22 0.85 -0.35
C GLY A 136 -15.12 -0.12 -0.77
N VAL A 137 -15.28 -0.85 -1.87
CA VAL A 137 -14.25 -1.77 -2.37
C VAL A 137 -13.39 -1.07 -3.41
N ILE A 138 -12.09 -1.08 -3.19
CA ILE A 138 -11.06 -0.53 -4.10
C ILE A 138 -9.91 -1.51 -4.28
N ILE A 139 -9.13 -1.32 -5.34
CA ILE A 139 -7.74 -1.76 -5.42
C ILE A 139 -6.90 -0.53 -5.08
N ALA A 140 -6.13 -0.57 -3.99
CA ALA A 140 -5.29 0.55 -3.63
C ALA A 140 -4.21 0.78 -4.70
N ASN A 141 -4.02 2.04 -5.14
CA ASN A 141 -2.92 2.36 -6.03
C ASN A 141 -1.58 2.17 -5.31
N ARG A 142 -0.53 1.88 -6.08
CA ARG A 142 0.84 1.88 -5.59
C ARG A 142 1.20 3.27 -5.10
N HIS A 143 1.80 3.37 -3.93
CA HIS A 143 2.19 4.66 -3.38
C HIS A 143 3.42 4.53 -2.49
N ILE A 144 4.09 5.65 -2.28
CA ILE A 144 5.25 5.76 -1.40
C ILE A 144 4.89 6.71 -0.27
N HIS A 145 5.16 6.28 0.95
CA HIS A 145 5.16 7.14 2.12
C HIS A 145 6.57 7.68 2.33
N LEU A 146 6.69 8.99 2.51
CA LEU A 146 7.95 9.65 2.83
C LEU A 146 7.79 10.53 4.07
N THR A 147 8.89 10.68 4.81
CA THR A 147 9.02 11.75 5.79
C THR A 147 9.34 13.07 5.08
N PRO A 148 9.00 14.24 5.66
CA PRO A 148 9.37 15.54 5.10
C PRO A 148 10.88 15.67 4.87
N GLU A 149 11.70 15.19 5.81
CA GLU A 149 13.17 15.22 5.71
C GLU A 149 13.68 14.43 4.50
N PHE A 150 13.15 13.23 4.27
CA PHE A 150 13.54 12.42 3.11
C PHE A 150 13.12 13.10 1.80
N ALA A 151 11.91 13.63 1.75
CA ALA A 151 11.34 14.28 0.59
C ALA A 151 12.15 15.54 0.21
N GLU A 152 12.45 16.42 1.17
CA GLU A 152 13.27 17.62 0.97
C GLU A 152 14.66 17.27 0.43
N LYS A 153 15.32 16.27 1.03
CA LYS A 153 16.65 15.82 0.59
C LYS A 153 16.69 15.33 -0.85
N HIS A 154 15.57 14.81 -1.36
CA HIS A 154 15.47 14.22 -2.71
C HIS A 154 14.70 15.11 -3.70
N GLY A 155 14.28 16.31 -3.28
CA GLY A 155 13.52 17.25 -4.12
C GLY A 155 12.17 16.73 -4.56
N ILE A 156 11.50 15.93 -3.70
CA ILE A 156 10.19 15.33 -3.97
C ILE A 156 9.13 16.07 -3.18
N SER A 157 8.01 16.39 -3.82
CA SER A 157 6.86 17.06 -3.21
C SER A 157 5.71 16.10 -2.92
N ASP A 158 4.81 16.48 -2.00
CA ASP A 158 3.59 15.71 -1.73
C ASP A 158 2.70 15.65 -2.98
N ASN A 159 2.19 14.44 -3.25
CA ASN A 159 1.44 14.10 -4.47
C ASN A 159 2.26 14.11 -5.78
N ASP A 160 3.57 14.18 -5.74
CA ASP A 160 4.40 13.89 -6.91
C ASP A 160 4.23 12.42 -7.35
N TYR A 161 4.57 12.17 -8.61
CA TYR A 161 4.62 10.85 -9.20
C TYR A 161 6.04 10.52 -9.62
N VAL A 162 6.59 9.46 -9.04
CA VAL A 162 7.95 8.97 -9.32
C VAL A 162 7.92 7.60 -9.95
N ASP A 163 9.00 7.22 -10.59
CA ASP A 163 9.20 5.86 -11.05
C ASP A 163 9.97 5.06 -10.00
N VAL A 164 9.73 3.76 -9.93
CA VAL A 164 10.43 2.87 -9.00
C VAL A 164 11.01 1.68 -9.73
N LEU A 165 12.33 1.51 -9.59
CA LEU A 165 13.06 0.36 -10.15
C LEU A 165 13.12 -0.76 -9.10
N VAL A 166 12.77 -1.95 -9.53
CA VAL A 166 12.88 -3.18 -8.77
C VAL A 166 13.96 -4.07 -9.38
N GLU A 167 15.04 -4.26 -8.66
CA GLU A 167 16.14 -5.16 -9.04
C GLU A 167 15.96 -6.50 -8.33
N SER A 168 15.26 -7.42 -8.96
CA SER A 168 14.90 -8.73 -8.41
C SER A 168 15.11 -9.83 -9.43
N ILE A 169 14.64 -11.06 -9.14
CA ILE A 169 14.58 -12.18 -10.10
C ILE A 169 13.62 -11.91 -11.27
N LYS A 170 12.73 -10.93 -11.15
CA LYS A 170 11.84 -10.40 -12.20
C LYS A 170 11.98 -8.89 -12.26
N PRO A 171 13.09 -8.37 -12.84
CA PRO A 171 13.34 -6.93 -12.87
C PRO A 171 12.14 -6.17 -13.44
N THR A 172 11.69 -5.16 -12.73
CA THR A 172 10.45 -4.44 -13.04
C THR A 172 10.64 -2.95 -12.78
N LYS A 173 10.01 -2.12 -13.59
CA LYS A 173 9.89 -0.70 -13.32
C LYS A 173 8.42 -0.35 -13.13
N PHE A 174 8.06 0.16 -11.97
CA PHE A 174 6.75 0.73 -11.71
C PHE A 174 6.77 2.21 -12.10
N PHE A 175 5.88 2.59 -13.00
CA PHE A 175 5.72 3.97 -13.43
C PHE A 175 4.65 4.67 -12.61
N ASP A 176 4.78 6.00 -12.46
CA ASP A 176 3.76 6.86 -11.87
C ASP A 176 3.29 6.41 -10.47
N VAL A 177 4.23 6.11 -9.60
CA VAL A 177 3.96 5.78 -8.20
C VAL A 177 3.73 7.08 -7.42
N GLN A 178 2.55 7.22 -6.80
CA GLN A 178 2.19 8.42 -6.05
C GLN A 178 2.99 8.54 -4.77
N VAL A 179 3.53 9.71 -4.48
CA VAL A 179 4.19 10.03 -3.23
C VAL A 179 3.23 10.71 -2.26
N ARG A 180 3.29 10.34 -0.99
CA ARG A 180 2.57 10.96 0.13
C ARG A 180 3.55 11.30 1.23
N ILE A 181 3.49 12.53 1.73
CA ILE A 181 4.43 13.03 2.73
C ILE A 181 3.69 13.39 4.02
N ARG A 182 4.15 12.83 5.16
CA ARG A 182 3.64 13.15 6.49
C ARG A 182 4.71 12.88 7.55
N ASP A 183 4.66 13.60 8.66
CA ASP A 183 5.60 13.46 9.78
C ASP A 183 5.52 12.09 10.48
N ASP A 184 4.35 11.43 10.47
CA ASP A 184 4.12 10.15 11.13
C ASP A 184 4.33 8.94 10.19
N PHE A 185 4.85 9.15 8.98
CA PHE A 185 5.19 8.10 8.03
C PHE A 185 6.60 7.54 8.25
N ASN A 186 6.79 6.28 7.87
CA ASN A 186 8.09 5.72 7.57
C ASN A 186 8.35 5.85 6.06
N VAL A 187 9.63 5.81 5.67
CA VAL A 187 10.02 5.80 4.26
C VAL A 187 9.81 4.38 3.72
N GLU A 188 8.70 4.18 3.03
CA GLU A 188 8.28 2.85 2.55
C GLU A 188 7.35 2.95 1.33
N MET A 189 7.55 2.08 0.34
CA MET A 189 6.64 1.87 -0.77
C MET A 189 5.59 0.83 -0.42
N HIS A 190 4.32 1.10 -0.73
CA HIS A 190 3.20 0.20 -0.53
C HIS A 190 2.66 -0.33 -1.85
N ILE A 191 2.60 -1.65 -1.96
CA ILE A 191 2.06 -2.39 -3.11
C ILE A 191 1.17 -3.52 -2.62
N ASP A 192 0.32 -4.02 -3.49
CA ASP A 192 -0.46 -5.21 -3.20
C ASP A 192 0.30 -6.52 -3.50
N THR A 193 -0.34 -7.65 -3.23
CA THR A 193 0.25 -8.98 -3.45
C THR A 193 0.47 -9.31 -4.92
N ASP A 194 -0.35 -8.76 -5.83
CA ASP A 194 -0.21 -9.01 -7.27
C ASP A 194 1.01 -8.27 -7.83
N ASP A 195 1.19 -7.01 -7.43
CA ASP A 195 2.37 -6.22 -7.77
C ASP A 195 3.65 -6.88 -7.24
N ALA A 196 3.66 -7.30 -5.98
CA ALA A 196 4.79 -7.97 -5.37
C ALA A 196 5.16 -9.28 -6.11
N ASN A 197 4.17 -10.11 -6.45
CA ASN A 197 4.36 -11.35 -7.19
C ASN A 197 4.84 -11.08 -8.63
N SER A 198 4.32 -10.04 -9.29
CA SER A 198 4.74 -9.68 -10.65
C SER A 198 6.19 -9.24 -10.70
N ALA A 199 6.64 -8.50 -9.70
CA ALA A 199 8.00 -7.99 -9.57
C ALA A 199 8.97 -8.97 -8.87
N GLY A 200 8.50 -10.10 -8.35
CA GLY A 200 9.33 -11.09 -7.65
C GLY A 200 9.97 -10.58 -6.37
N ILE A 201 9.27 -9.72 -5.64
CA ILE A 201 9.69 -9.12 -4.36
C ILE A 201 8.74 -9.47 -3.23
N LYS A 202 9.19 -9.27 -2.01
CA LYS A 202 8.46 -9.54 -0.78
C LYS A 202 8.57 -8.37 0.20
N ASN A 203 7.76 -8.42 1.23
CA ASN A 203 7.77 -7.44 2.30
C ASN A 203 9.18 -7.27 2.91
N GLY A 204 9.65 -6.03 2.97
CA GLY A 204 10.96 -5.64 3.50
C GLY A 204 12.10 -5.64 2.48
N ASP A 205 11.87 -6.06 1.24
CA ASP A 205 12.86 -5.92 0.16
C ASP A 205 13.07 -4.41 -0.16
N ASN A 206 14.21 -4.10 -0.77
CA ASN A 206 14.54 -2.75 -1.19
C ASN A 206 14.14 -2.50 -2.65
N VAL A 207 13.75 -1.27 -2.93
CA VAL A 207 13.51 -0.75 -4.29
C VAL A 207 14.10 0.65 -4.41
N LYS A 208 14.34 1.12 -5.63
CA LYS A 208 14.98 2.41 -5.90
C LYS A 208 14.00 3.41 -6.50
N ILE A 209 13.87 4.58 -5.86
CA ILE A 209 13.14 5.71 -6.44
C ILE A 209 13.98 6.31 -7.58
N ILE A 210 13.33 6.52 -8.73
CA ILE A 210 13.88 7.28 -9.86
C ILE A 210 13.06 8.56 -9.98
N THR A 211 13.65 9.66 -9.62
CA THR A 211 13.06 10.99 -9.85
C THR A 211 13.09 11.32 -11.35
N LYS A 212 12.00 11.89 -11.86
CA LYS A 212 11.88 12.31 -13.28
C LYS A 212 12.68 13.56 -13.57
#